data_69784df0701c70a9c397ad8afd879426
#
_entry.id   69784df0701c70a9c397ad8afd879426
#
_cell.length_a   1.000
_cell.length_b   1.000
_cell.length_c   1.000
_cell.angle_alpha   90.00
_cell.angle_beta   90.00
_cell.angle_gamma   90.00
#
_symmetry.space_group_name_H-M   'P 1'
#
loop_
_entity.id
_entity.type
_entity.pdbx_description
1 polymer ?
#
loop_
_entity_poly.entity_id
_entity_poly.type
_entity_poly.pdbx_seq_one_letter_code
_entity_poly.pdbx_strand_id
1 'polypeptide(L)'
;MEDRPNTPKSEGFYRNKKIDPLLHKKYFLKYRTIKKIGEGSFGKVYKAEYNNEYFAIKFEDKESDQHLLETEVSIMNYLKGPYIPQIKAFGYNQNYFMLVMDLMGKNLEQLLIKTKDKKFSIKTTSLLAYQMISILKYIHNKHIIHRDIKPDNFVVGLNHQNGQLFLIDFGLAKKYRSSKTLEQLPYIKKKKLTGTARYASIHALEEMEQSRRDDLEAVGYVLFYFLNGNLPWMGMKIKSKEDRIKKILDKKKGTSIKELCKNLPYEFREFLEYTRNLEYTEEPKYDIFKNNFYNLITNKYQEKFDYIYDWTTENELKKRKKKYINNLNDNNDENHYEKEEESIKNIEIKINLNMKEVKGNDLTNSLSHIKVGSNIINTINIKENKKIMDNDDIINNKVYLKCCIM
;
A
#
# COMPACT_ATOMS: atom_id res chain seq x y z
N MET A 1 16.36 15.24 -75.74
CA MET A 1 15.85 14.02 -75.07
C MET A 1 16.45 14.02 -73.68
N GLU A 2 15.72 14.52 -72.70
CA GLU A 2 16.19 14.71 -71.31
C GLU A 2 15.65 13.57 -70.47
N ASP A 3 16.57 12.84 -69.89
CA ASP A 3 16.28 11.79 -68.90
C ASP A 3 15.84 12.38 -67.58
N ARG A 4 14.61 12.05 -67.13
CA ARG A 4 14.16 12.39 -65.76
C ARG A 4 14.63 11.31 -64.78
N PRO A 5 15.17 11.66 -63.64
CA PRO A 5 15.57 10.67 -62.64
C PRO A 5 14.35 10.14 -61.88
N ASN A 6 14.29 8.81 -61.73
CA ASN A 6 13.34 8.06 -60.94
C ASN A 6 13.46 8.44 -59.44
N THR A 7 12.38 8.92 -58.85
CA THR A 7 12.24 9.08 -57.38
C THR A 7 12.00 7.70 -56.75
N PRO A 8 12.71 7.33 -55.66
CA PRO A 8 12.42 6.09 -54.96
C PRO A 8 11.12 6.21 -54.20
N LYS A 9 10.25 5.24 -54.41
CA LYS A 9 9.01 5.06 -53.63
C LYS A 9 9.35 4.88 -52.16
N SER A 10 8.83 5.73 -51.31
CA SER A 10 8.87 5.60 -49.84
C SER A 10 8.19 4.30 -49.42
N GLU A 11 8.98 3.29 -49.09
CA GLU A 11 8.49 2.10 -48.40
C GLU A 11 8.08 2.55 -46.97
N GLY A 12 6.78 2.60 -46.77
CA GLY A 12 6.18 2.84 -45.46
C GLY A 12 6.60 1.73 -44.52
N PHE A 13 7.44 2.05 -43.54
CA PHE A 13 7.73 1.20 -42.41
C PHE A 13 6.44 1.00 -41.59
N TYR A 14 5.62 0.01 -41.91
CA TYR A 14 4.63 -0.53 -40.99
C TYR A 14 5.39 -1.22 -39.85
N ARG A 15 5.62 -0.48 -38.75
CA ARG A 15 6.00 -1.08 -37.47
C ARG A 15 4.88 -2.07 -37.10
N ASN A 16 5.11 -3.36 -37.30
CA ASN A 16 4.27 -4.42 -36.75
C ASN A 16 4.18 -4.22 -35.24
N LYS A 17 3.11 -3.62 -34.75
CA LYS A 17 2.79 -3.59 -33.31
C LYS A 17 2.63 -5.02 -32.87
N LYS A 18 3.63 -5.57 -32.13
CA LYS A 18 3.49 -6.87 -31.48
C LYS A 18 2.20 -6.85 -30.67
N ILE A 19 1.26 -7.70 -31.06
CA ILE A 19 -0.02 -7.88 -30.36
C ILE A 19 0.32 -8.42 -28.96
N ASP A 20 -0.12 -7.72 -27.91
CA ASP A 20 0.08 -8.16 -26.53
C ASP A 20 -0.69 -9.46 -26.30
N PRO A 21 0.00 -10.59 -26.01
CA PRO A 21 -0.62 -11.91 -25.94
C PRO A 21 -1.61 -12.06 -24.77
N LEU A 22 -1.58 -11.16 -23.79
CA LEU A 22 -2.46 -11.20 -22.62
C LEU A 22 -3.71 -10.34 -22.79
N LEU A 23 -3.78 -9.51 -23.85
CA LEU A 23 -4.88 -8.58 -24.07
C LEU A 23 -6.09 -9.28 -24.71
N HIS A 24 -7.31 -8.85 -24.34
CA HIS A 24 -8.60 -9.35 -24.83
C HIS A 24 -8.86 -10.84 -24.59
N LYS A 25 -8.10 -11.50 -23.72
CA LYS A 25 -8.31 -12.90 -23.34
C LYS A 25 -9.14 -13.02 -22.07
N LYS A 26 -9.84 -14.16 -21.93
CA LYS A 26 -10.57 -14.53 -20.71
C LYS A 26 -9.69 -15.38 -19.80
N TYR A 27 -9.67 -15.03 -18.51
CA TYR A 27 -8.98 -15.76 -17.47
C TYR A 27 -9.97 -16.20 -16.39
N PHE A 28 -9.73 -17.35 -15.78
CA PHE A 28 -10.68 -18.00 -14.85
C PHE A 28 -12.10 -18.10 -15.46
N LEU A 29 -12.19 -18.35 -16.78
CA LEU A 29 -13.41 -18.47 -17.59
C LEU A 29 -14.29 -17.21 -17.62
N LYS A 30 -13.99 -16.16 -16.90
CA LYS A 30 -14.89 -15.01 -16.72
C LYS A 30 -14.25 -13.64 -16.89
N TYR A 31 -13.03 -13.39 -16.41
CA TYR A 31 -12.41 -12.08 -16.46
C TYR A 31 -11.76 -11.80 -17.82
N ARG A 32 -12.26 -10.83 -18.56
CA ARG A 32 -11.72 -10.43 -19.88
C ARG A 32 -10.77 -9.24 -19.72
N THR A 33 -9.50 -9.41 -20.06
CA THR A 33 -8.52 -8.31 -20.06
C THR A 33 -8.84 -7.27 -21.13
N ILE A 34 -8.81 -5.98 -20.75
CA ILE A 34 -9.18 -4.85 -21.61
C ILE A 34 -7.96 -4.00 -21.94
N LYS A 35 -7.15 -3.70 -20.94
CA LYS A 35 -6.05 -2.74 -21.06
C LYS A 35 -4.95 -3.06 -20.06
N LYS A 36 -3.69 -2.98 -20.48
CA LYS A 36 -2.54 -3.00 -19.59
C LYS A 36 -2.50 -1.68 -18.81
N ILE A 37 -2.42 -1.77 -17.49
CA ILE A 37 -2.44 -0.63 -16.57
C ILE A 37 -1.14 -0.46 -15.77
N GLY A 38 -0.29 -1.51 -15.74
CA GLY A 38 1.01 -1.47 -15.09
C GLY A 38 1.94 -2.56 -15.63
N GLU A 39 3.24 -2.31 -15.48
CA GLU A 39 4.31 -3.28 -15.71
C GLU A 39 5.49 -2.91 -14.83
N GLY A 40 6.08 -3.89 -14.19
CA GLY A 40 7.24 -3.72 -13.31
C GLY A 40 8.08 -4.98 -13.25
N SER A 41 9.09 -4.98 -12.37
CA SER A 41 9.96 -6.14 -12.15
C SER A 41 9.24 -7.39 -11.66
N PHE A 42 8.03 -7.22 -11.13
CA PHE A 42 7.23 -8.30 -10.53
C PHE A 42 6.01 -8.70 -11.37
N GLY A 43 5.99 -8.32 -12.65
CA GLY A 43 4.97 -8.75 -13.58
C GLY A 43 4.19 -7.64 -14.27
N LYS A 44 3.10 -8.03 -14.93
CA LYS A 44 2.25 -7.15 -15.73
C LYS A 44 0.86 -7.09 -15.12
N VAL A 45 0.26 -5.88 -15.06
CA VAL A 45 -1.09 -5.68 -14.50
C VAL A 45 -2.03 -5.18 -15.59
N TYR A 46 -3.20 -5.82 -15.69
CA TYR A 46 -4.23 -5.48 -16.66
C TYR A 46 -5.54 -5.13 -15.94
N LYS A 47 -6.24 -4.12 -16.48
CA LYS A 47 -7.65 -3.93 -16.21
C LYS A 47 -8.43 -5.05 -16.91
N ALA A 48 -9.34 -5.69 -16.19
CA ALA A 48 -10.24 -6.70 -16.71
C ALA A 48 -11.69 -6.37 -16.36
N GLU A 49 -12.62 -7.01 -17.07
CA GLU A 49 -14.06 -6.84 -16.93
C GLU A 49 -14.75 -8.19 -16.73
N TYR A 50 -15.73 -8.21 -15.85
CA TYR A 50 -16.68 -9.30 -15.66
C TYR A 50 -17.99 -8.76 -15.09
N ASN A 51 -19.15 -9.09 -15.70
CA ASN A 51 -20.49 -8.64 -15.28
C ASN A 51 -20.60 -7.11 -15.08
N ASN A 52 -20.08 -6.33 -16.04
CA ASN A 52 -20.03 -4.85 -15.98
C ASN A 52 -19.23 -4.26 -14.81
N GLU A 53 -18.50 -5.09 -14.10
CA GLU A 53 -17.55 -4.66 -13.06
C GLU A 53 -16.11 -4.76 -13.56
N TYR A 54 -15.23 -3.96 -12.96
CA TYR A 54 -13.83 -3.89 -13.35
C TYR A 54 -12.92 -4.40 -12.24
N PHE A 55 -11.89 -5.14 -12.65
CA PHE A 55 -10.91 -5.80 -11.79
C PHE A 55 -9.49 -5.51 -12.27
N ALA A 56 -8.51 -5.72 -11.41
CA ALA A 56 -7.11 -5.81 -11.78
C ALA A 56 -6.67 -7.27 -11.83
N ILE A 57 -5.93 -7.66 -12.90
CA ILE A 57 -5.27 -8.96 -12.98
C ILE A 57 -3.77 -8.72 -13.04
N LYS A 58 -3.03 -9.20 -12.04
CA LYS A 58 -1.57 -9.23 -12.02
C LYS A 58 -1.09 -10.58 -12.55
N PHE A 59 -0.19 -10.56 -13.52
CA PHE A 59 0.46 -11.72 -14.12
C PHE A 59 1.92 -11.74 -13.75
N GLU A 60 2.40 -12.86 -13.24
CA GLU A 60 3.81 -13.17 -13.03
C GLU A 60 4.21 -14.34 -13.92
N ASP A 61 5.31 -14.20 -14.64
CA ASP A 61 5.83 -15.24 -15.50
C ASP A 61 6.37 -16.41 -14.67
N LYS A 62 6.00 -17.65 -15.03
CA LYS A 62 6.49 -18.86 -14.36
C LYS A 62 7.98 -19.13 -14.60
N GLU A 63 8.55 -18.56 -15.66
CA GLU A 63 9.98 -18.63 -15.93
C GLU A 63 10.77 -17.55 -15.17
N SER A 64 10.10 -16.71 -14.37
CA SER A 64 10.77 -15.72 -13.52
C SER A 64 11.61 -16.39 -12.43
N ASP A 65 12.81 -15.85 -12.18
CA ASP A 65 13.68 -16.34 -11.08
C ASP A 65 13.10 -16.15 -9.68
N GLN A 66 12.06 -15.33 -9.54
CA GLN A 66 11.44 -15.01 -8.26
C GLN A 66 9.92 -15.18 -8.35
N HIS A 67 9.39 -16.13 -7.57
CA HIS A 67 7.94 -16.37 -7.47
C HIS A 67 7.36 -15.58 -6.29
N LEU A 68 7.13 -14.29 -6.51
CA LEU A 68 6.66 -13.38 -5.45
C LEU A 68 5.14 -13.31 -5.34
N LEU A 69 4.41 -13.68 -6.39
CA LEU A 69 2.95 -13.53 -6.42
C LEU A 69 2.25 -14.49 -5.43
N GLU A 70 2.77 -15.69 -5.21
CA GLU A 70 2.24 -16.61 -4.19
C GLU A 70 2.42 -16.05 -2.77
N THR A 71 3.60 -15.46 -2.50
CA THR A 71 3.88 -14.79 -1.23
C THR A 71 2.94 -13.59 -1.04
N GLU A 72 2.76 -12.77 -2.09
CA GLU A 72 1.85 -11.62 -2.07
C GLU A 72 0.42 -12.04 -1.74
N VAL A 73 -0.10 -13.07 -2.40
CA VAL A 73 -1.44 -13.63 -2.15
C VAL A 73 -1.60 -14.13 -0.72
N SER A 74 -0.60 -14.87 -0.22
CA SER A 74 -0.61 -15.38 1.15
C SER A 74 -0.68 -14.25 2.17
N ILE A 75 0.13 -13.22 2.01
CA ILE A 75 0.16 -12.05 2.91
C ILE A 75 -1.12 -11.23 2.79
N MET A 76 -1.62 -10.96 1.58
CA MET A 76 -2.87 -10.22 1.40
C MET A 76 -4.06 -10.95 2.03
N ASN A 77 -4.14 -12.28 1.90
CA ASN A 77 -5.16 -13.10 2.56
C ASN A 77 -5.06 -13.07 4.08
N TYR A 78 -3.84 -13.06 4.63
CA TYR A 78 -3.61 -12.93 6.06
C TYR A 78 -4.00 -11.54 6.59
N LEU A 79 -3.66 -10.50 5.84
CA LEU A 79 -3.95 -9.12 6.24
C LEU A 79 -5.44 -8.79 6.18
N LYS A 80 -6.17 -9.14 5.13
CA LYS A 80 -7.59 -8.82 4.87
C LYS A 80 -8.14 -7.64 5.68
N GLY A 81 -8.34 -6.48 5.07
CA GLY A 81 -8.80 -5.33 5.82
C GLY A 81 -9.00 -4.07 4.97
N PRO A 82 -9.28 -2.93 5.62
CA PRO A 82 -9.78 -1.72 4.95
C PRO A 82 -8.74 -1.06 4.03
N TYR A 83 -7.46 -1.42 4.16
CA TYR A 83 -6.36 -0.80 3.42
C TYR A 83 -5.74 -1.70 2.37
N ILE A 84 -6.28 -2.90 2.17
CA ILE A 84 -5.74 -3.93 1.28
C ILE A 84 -6.79 -4.27 0.23
N PRO A 85 -6.49 -4.23 -1.09
CA PRO A 85 -7.42 -4.68 -2.11
C PRO A 85 -7.86 -6.12 -1.88
N GLN A 86 -9.14 -6.42 -2.13
CA GLN A 86 -9.65 -7.77 -1.93
C GLN A 86 -9.25 -8.67 -3.09
N ILE A 87 -8.78 -9.87 -2.75
CA ILE A 87 -8.52 -10.94 -3.72
C ILE A 87 -9.85 -11.53 -4.17
N LYS A 88 -10.04 -11.66 -5.48
CA LYS A 88 -11.22 -12.28 -6.11
C LYS A 88 -10.92 -13.68 -6.65
N ALA A 89 -9.70 -13.91 -7.15
CA ALA A 89 -9.23 -15.20 -7.59
C ALA A 89 -7.70 -15.25 -7.62
N PHE A 90 -7.14 -16.43 -7.44
CA PHE A 90 -5.73 -16.72 -7.65
C PHE A 90 -5.58 -18.08 -8.31
N GLY A 91 -4.64 -18.23 -9.20
CA GLY A 91 -4.33 -19.49 -9.87
C GLY A 91 -3.26 -19.32 -10.94
N TYR A 92 -3.08 -20.34 -11.75
CA TYR A 92 -2.05 -20.36 -12.79
C TYR A 92 -2.52 -21.06 -14.07
N ASN A 93 -1.85 -20.78 -15.17
CA ASN A 93 -1.88 -21.54 -16.40
C ASN A 93 -0.48 -22.06 -16.75
N GLN A 94 -0.25 -22.47 -17.99
CA GLN A 94 1.08 -22.97 -18.43
C GLN A 94 2.20 -21.96 -18.21
N ASN A 95 1.93 -20.66 -18.48
CA ASN A 95 2.96 -19.62 -18.55
C ASN A 95 2.98 -18.66 -17.36
N TYR A 96 1.82 -18.47 -16.68
CA TYR A 96 1.67 -17.38 -15.71
C TYR A 96 1.01 -17.84 -14.42
N PHE A 97 1.46 -17.28 -13.27
CA PHE A 97 0.64 -17.10 -12.09
C PHE A 97 -0.23 -15.87 -12.27
N MET A 98 -1.46 -15.91 -11.76
CA MET A 98 -2.46 -14.86 -11.98
C MET A 98 -3.19 -14.53 -10.69
N LEU A 99 -3.22 -13.26 -10.31
CA LEU A 99 -3.98 -12.73 -9.18
C LEU A 99 -5.03 -11.75 -9.69
N VAL A 100 -6.30 -12.03 -9.41
CA VAL A 100 -7.42 -11.10 -9.66
C VAL A 100 -7.80 -10.43 -8.34
N MET A 101 -7.88 -9.10 -8.35
CA MET A 101 -8.19 -8.29 -7.18
C MET A 101 -9.03 -7.06 -7.56
N ASP A 102 -9.49 -6.32 -6.55
CA ASP A 102 -10.18 -5.05 -6.77
C ASP A 102 -9.34 -4.13 -7.66
N LEU A 103 -10.02 -3.47 -8.61
CA LEU A 103 -9.39 -2.41 -9.38
C LEU A 103 -9.29 -1.15 -8.53
N MET A 104 -8.08 -0.65 -8.35
CA MET A 104 -7.81 0.61 -7.65
C MET A 104 -7.61 1.77 -8.64
N GLY A 105 -7.58 2.98 -8.10
CA GLY A 105 -7.28 4.19 -8.86
C GLY A 105 -5.78 4.32 -9.16
N LYS A 106 -5.34 5.55 -9.38
CA LYS A 106 -3.93 5.85 -9.67
C LYS A 106 -3.09 5.70 -8.40
N ASN A 107 -1.81 5.35 -8.58
CA ASN A 107 -0.85 5.42 -7.49
C ASN A 107 -0.36 6.86 -7.26
N LEU A 108 0.28 7.10 -6.11
CA LEU A 108 0.70 8.43 -5.72
C LEU A 108 1.79 9.00 -6.65
N GLU A 109 2.64 8.17 -7.25
CA GLU A 109 3.62 8.64 -8.26
C GLU A 109 2.91 9.16 -9.51
N GLN A 110 1.91 8.42 -10.03
CA GLN A 110 1.11 8.86 -11.18
C GLN A 110 0.30 10.13 -10.91
N LEU A 111 -0.07 10.39 -9.66
CA LEU A 111 -0.75 11.61 -9.25
C LEU A 111 0.24 12.77 -9.13
N LEU A 112 1.40 12.54 -8.51
CA LEU A 112 2.44 13.54 -8.31
C LEU A 112 2.97 14.11 -9.62
N ILE A 113 3.32 13.24 -10.59
CA ILE A 113 3.87 13.69 -11.89
C ILE A 113 2.88 14.51 -12.72
N LYS A 114 1.59 14.50 -12.37
CA LYS A 114 0.54 15.30 -13.02
C LYS A 114 0.34 16.67 -12.40
N THR A 115 0.88 16.91 -11.22
CA THR A 115 0.86 18.25 -10.62
C THR A 115 1.83 19.17 -11.38
N LYS A 116 1.53 20.47 -11.40
CA LYS A 116 2.29 21.47 -12.16
C LYS A 116 3.78 21.43 -11.84
N ASP A 117 4.14 21.32 -10.55
CA ASP A 117 5.52 21.40 -10.09
C ASP A 117 6.08 20.04 -9.64
N LYS A 118 5.36 18.94 -9.92
CA LYS A 118 5.66 17.59 -9.40
C LYS A 118 5.84 17.58 -7.88
N LYS A 119 4.99 18.34 -7.20
CA LYS A 119 4.93 18.46 -5.74
C LYS A 119 3.49 18.41 -5.27
N PHE A 120 3.30 17.94 -4.04
CA PHE A 120 2.05 18.07 -3.34
C PHE A 120 2.10 19.22 -2.33
N SER A 121 0.93 19.80 -2.05
CA SER A 121 0.76 20.79 -0.99
C SER A 121 1.05 20.20 0.39
N ILE A 122 1.27 21.05 1.37
CA ILE A 122 1.43 20.65 2.78
C ILE A 122 0.18 19.91 3.26
N LYS A 123 -1.02 20.43 2.93
CA LYS A 123 -2.30 19.77 3.26
C LYS A 123 -2.37 18.37 2.70
N THR A 124 -2.22 18.22 1.38
CA THR A 124 -2.24 16.91 0.71
C THR A 124 -1.21 15.96 1.32
N THR A 125 0.03 16.42 1.51
CA THR A 125 1.10 15.57 2.07
C THR A 125 0.81 15.16 3.51
N SER A 126 0.21 16.03 4.34
CA SER A 126 -0.17 15.70 5.72
C SER A 126 -1.34 14.72 5.80
N LEU A 127 -2.35 14.86 4.93
CA LEU A 127 -3.44 13.88 4.78
C LEU A 127 -2.90 12.50 4.37
N LEU A 128 -1.94 12.47 3.44
CA LEU A 128 -1.27 11.24 3.00
C LEU A 128 -0.42 10.64 4.12
N ALA A 129 0.33 11.45 4.86
CA ALA A 129 1.14 11.00 6.00
C ALA A 129 0.25 10.31 7.06
N TYR A 130 -0.87 10.92 7.43
CA TYR A 130 -1.84 10.33 8.35
C TYR A 130 -2.31 8.95 7.89
N GLN A 131 -2.69 8.82 6.61
CA GLN A 131 -3.17 7.55 6.07
C GLN A 131 -2.05 6.51 5.94
N MET A 132 -0.87 6.89 5.45
CA MET A 132 0.28 5.99 5.31
C MET A 132 0.70 5.41 6.67
N ILE A 133 0.75 6.25 7.72
CA ILE A 133 1.05 5.80 9.09
C ILE A 133 -0.06 4.87 9.61
N SER A 134 -1.34 5.16 9.31
CA SER A 134 -2.47 4.30 9.71
C SER A 134 -2.41 2.93 9.03
N ILE A 135 -2.06 2.87 7.75
CA ILE A 135 -1.85 1.63 7.00
C ILE A 135 -0.70 0.82 7.59
N LEU A 136 0.44 1.47 7.86
CA LEU A 136 1.59 0.80 8.48
C LEU A 136 1.27 0.30 9.89
N LYS A 137 0.60 1.09 10.72
CA LYS A 137 0.12 0.62 12.02
C LYS A 137 -0.72 -0.66 11.88
N TYR A 138 -1.63 -0.69 10.90
CA TYR A 138 -2.49 -1.84 10.65
C TYR A 138 -1.69 -3.11 10.29
N ILE A 139 -0.75 -3.05 9.33
CA ILE A 139 0.02 -4.22 8.91
C ILE A 139 1.07 -4.62 9.96
N HIS A 140 1.69 -3.66 10.64
CA HIS A 140 2.67 -3.91 11.71
C HIS A 140 2.01 -4.58 12.94
N ASN A 141 0.78 -4.21 13.29
CA ASN A 141 0.02 -4.90 14.35
C ASN A 141 -0.32 -6.35 14.00
N LYS A 142 -0.33 -6.69 12.71
CA LYS A 142 -0.44 -8.07 12.19
C LYS A 142 0.93 -8.72 11.97
N HIS A 143 1.98 -8.15 12.55
CA HIS A 143 3.37 -8.63 12.49
C HIS A 143 3.98 -8.69 11.08
N ILE A 144 3.44 -7.93 10.12
CA ILE A 144 3.95 -7.83 8.75
C ILE A 144 4.67 -6.49 8.58
N ILE A 145 5.85 -6.52 7.93
CA ILE A 145 6.53 -5.36 7.37
C ILE A 145 6.51 -5.44 5.85
N HIS A 146 6.42 -4.29 5.18
CA HIS A 146 6.25 -4.23 3.72
C HIS A 146 7.58 -4.29 2.95
N ARG A 147 8.61 -3.60 3.43
CA ARG A 147 9.98 -3.54 2.89
C ARG A 147 10.16 -2.89 1.50
N ASP A 148 9.09 -2.38 0.89
CA ASP A 148 9.16 -1.62 -0.36
C ASP A 148 8.18 -0.43 -0.36
N ILE A 149 8.25 0.38 0.69
CA ILE A 149 7.45 1.60 0.80
C ILE A 149 7.92 2.62 -0.22
N LYS A 150 7.01 2.98 -1.15
CA LYS A 150 7.25 3.96 -2.22
C LYS A 150 5.91 4.50 -2.74
N PRO A 151 5.89 5.67 -3.43
CA PRO A 151 4.67 6.25 -4.00
C PRO A 151 3.88 5.32 -4.92
N ASP A 152 4.59 4.45 -5.67
CA ASP A 152 4.00 3.51 -6.62
C ASP A 152 3.10 2.47 -5.95
N ASN A 153 3.40 2.12 -4.69
CA ASN A 153 2.71 1.08 -3.94
C ASN A 153 1.52 1.60 -3.11
N PHE A 154 1.28 2.90 -3.10
CA PHE A 154 0.07 3.50 -2.53
C PHE A 154 -0.87 3.93 -3.65
N VAL A 155 -2.06 3.36 -3.68
CA VAL A 155 -3.10 3.64 -4.67
C VAL A 155 -4.31 4.26 -4.01
N VAL A 156 -5.00 5.16 -4.71
CA VAL A 156 -6.27 5.72 -4.23
C VAL A 156 -7.43 4.78 -4.53
N GLY A 157 -8.42 4.74 -3.67
CA GLY A 157 -9.66 4.02 -3.93
C GLY A 157 -10.45 4.60 -5.08
N LEU A 158 -11.43 3.86 -5.56
CA LEU A 158 -12.38 4.30 -6.59
C LEU A 158 -13.78 4.49 -6.00
N ASN A 159 -14.61 5.26 -6.66
CA ASN A 159 -16.02 5.48 -6.32
C ASN A 159 -16.23 5.97 -4.87
N HIS A 160 -16.90 5.17 -4.04
CA HIS A 160 -17.18 5.48 -2.64
C HIS A 160 -15.93 5.51 -1.74
N GLN A 161 -14.86 4.87 -2.16
CA GLN A 161 -13.56 4.87 -1.47
C GLN A 161 -12.62 5.99 -1.95
N ASN A 162 -13.13 6.91 -2.78
CA ASN A 162 -12.32 8.02 -3.31
C ASN A 162 -11.82 8.91 -2.17
N GLY A 163 -10.50 9.00 -2.05
CA GLY A 163 -9.82 9.69 -0.95
C GLY A 163 -9.15 8.76 0.05
N GLN A 164 -9.54 7.48 0.10
CA GLN A 164 -8.85 6.47 0.91
C GLN A 164 -7.64 5.90 0.16
N LEU A 165 -6.53 5.70 0.90
CA LEU A 165 -5.36 4.99 0.39
C LEU A 165 -5.44 3.49 0.64
N PHE A 166 -4.89 2.75 -0.31
CA PHE A 166 -4.66 1.31 -0.23
C PHE A 166 -3.18 1.02 -0.48
N LEU A 167 -2.64 0.02 0.19
CA LEU A 167 -1.29 -0.48 0.00
C LEU A 167 -1.34 -1.73 -0.87
N ILE A 168 -0.48 -1.82 -1.86
CA ILE A 168 -0.38 -2.92 -2.83
C ILE A 168 1.05 -3.45 -2.90
N ASP A 169 1.22 -4.59 -3.58
CA ASP A 169 2.52 -5.21 -3.89
C ASP A 169 3.25 -5.75 -2.64
N PHE A 170 2.66 -6.77 -2.04
CA PHE A 170 3.20 -7.45 -0.86
C PHE A 170 4.22 -8.55 -1.20
N GLY A 171 4.71 -8.63 -2.44
CA GLY A 171 5.66 -9.66 -2.87
C GLY A 171 6.98 -9.65 -2.09
N LEU A 172 7.40 -8.50 -1.58
CA LEU A 172 8.58 -8.38 -0.72
C LEU A 172 8.27 -8.33 0.77
N ALA A 173 6.99 -8.32 1.16
CA ALA A 173 6.60 -8.25 2.56
C ALA A 173 6.95 -9.52 3.33
N LYS A 174 7.14 -9.41 4.65
CA LYS A 174 7.42 -10.57 5.52
C LYS A 174 6.94 -10.35 6.94
N LYS A 175 6.81 -11.44 7.69
CA LYS A 175 6.68 -11.38 9.15
C LYS A 175 7.98 -10.92 9.78
N TYR A 176 7.92 -9.97 10.71
CA TYR A 176 9.07 -9.51 11.49
C TYR A 176 9.17 -10.15 12.88
N ARG A 177 8.15 -10.98 13.24
CA ARG A 177 8.11 -11.77 14.46
C ARG A 177 7.92 -13.24 14.14
N SER A 178 8.50 -14.11 14.97
CA SER A 178 8.26 -15.55 14.94
C SER A 178 6.76 -15.83 15.16
N SER A 179 6.20 -16.74 14.37
CA SER A 179 4.80 -17.16 14.56
C SER A 179 4.60 -18.02 15.80
N LYS A 180 5.69 -18.62 16.33
CA LYS A 180 5.66 -19.52 17.51
C LYS A 180 5.86 -18.76 18.81
N THR A 181 6.93 -17.94 18.87
CA THR A 181 7.34 -17.25 20.10
C THR A 181 6.86 -15.82 20.19
N LEU A 182 6.38 -15.22 19.08
CA LEU A 182 6.07 -13.82 18.92
C LEU A 182 7.27 -12.86 19.16
N GLU A 183 8.45 -13.43 19.35
CA GLU A 183 9.69 -12.66 19.45
C GLU A 183 10.06 -12.07 18.09
N GLN A 184 10.68 -10.90 18.12
CA GLN A 184 11.17 -10.27 16.90
C GLN A 184 12.34 -11.07 16.32
N LEU A 185 12.40 -11.18 14.98
CA LEU A 185 13.50 -11.83 14.29
C LEU A 185 14.85 -11.17 14.64
N PRO A 186 15.96 -11.95 14.67
CA PRO A 186 17.27 -11.42 15.02
C PRO A 186 17.74 -10.27 14.14
N TYR A 187 18.39 -9.26 14.72
CA TYR A 187 19.01 -8.15 13.99
C TYR A 187 20.36 -8.60 13.40
N ILE A 188 20.31 -9.12 12.19
CA ILE A 188 21.47 -9.66 11.50
C ILE A 188 21.70 -8.98 10.16
N LYS A 189 22.96 -9.01 9.68
CA LYS A 189 23.29 -8.53 8.34
C LYS A 189 22.79 -9.49 7.28
N LYS A 190 22.14 -8.95 6.25
CA LYS A 190 21.67 -9.68 5.05
C LYS A 190 22.68 -9.51 3.92
N LYS A 191 22.60 -10.37 2.89
CA LYS A 191 23.52 -10.30 1.75
C LYS A 191 23.13 -9.28 0.69
N LYS A 192 21.87 -8.83 0.65
CA LYS A 192 21.34 -7.93 -0.40
C LYS A 192 20.24 -7.03 0.12
N LEU A 193 20.22 -5.80 -0.39
CA LEU A 193 19.10 -4.86 -0.21
C LEU A 193 17.82 -5.46 -0.76
N THR A 194 16.76 -5.43 0.05
CA THR A 194 15.37 -5.69 -0.37
C THR A 194 14.63 -4.37 -0.47
N GLY A 195 13.90 -4.17 -1.58
CA GLY A 195 13.13 -2.95 -1.84
C GLY A 195 13.85 -1.93 -2.72
N THR A 196 13.29 -0.74 -2.79
CA THR A 196 13.70 0.36 -3.68
C THR A 196 14.68 1.28 -2.98
N ALA A 197 15.96 1.28 -3.38
CA ALA A 197 17.06 2.04 -2.73
C ALA A 197 16.75 3.53 -2.51
N ARG A 198 15.98 4.16 -3.41
CA ARG A 198 15.58 5.58 -3.30
C ARG A 198 14.91 5.89 -1.97
N TYR A 199 13.99 5.05 -1.52
CA TYR A 199 13.19 5.26 -0.31
C TYR A 199 13.63 4.39 0.86
N ALA A 200 14.46 3.35 0.64
CA ALA A 200 14.94 2.45 1.67
C ALA A 200 15.58 3.20 2.85
N SER A 201 15.39 2.70 4.08
CA SER A 201 16.04 3.22 5.28
C SER A 201 17.57 3.13 5.19
N ILE A 202 18.27 3.86 6.05
CA ILE A 202 19.73 3.75 6.15
C ILE A 202 20.14 2.32 6.51
N HIS A 203 19.46 1.70 7.51
CA HIS A 203 19.75 0.33 7.92
C HIS A 203 19.48 -0.71 6.82
N ALA A 204 18.41 -0.52 6.02
CA ALA A 204 18.15 -1.39 4.87
C ALA A 204 19.25 -1.27 3.79
N LEU A 205 19.78 -0.06 3.55
CA LEU A 205 20.91 0.16 2.64
C LEU A 205 22.22 -0.40 3.17
N GLU A 206 22.39 -0.51 4.50
CA GLU A 206 23.49 -1.22 5.17
C GLU A 206 23.31 -2.74 5.18
N GLU A 207 22.27 -3.22 4.51
CA GLU A 207 21.93 -4.65 4.40
C GLU A 207 21.56 -5.29 5.74
N MET A 208 21.13 -4.50 6.72
CA MET A 208 20.63 -5.00 7.99
C MET A 208 19.21 -5.55 7.87
N GLU A 209 18.83 -6.46 8.77
CA GLU A 209 17.46 -6.96 8.88
C GLU A 209 16.50 -5.79 9.13
N GLN A 210 15.45 -5.72 8.32
CA GLN A 210 14.46 -4.65 8.38
C GLN A 210 13.39 -4.93 9.45
N SER A 211 12.85 -3.87 10.04
CA SER A 211 11.75 -3.90 10.99
C SER A 211 10.73 -2.80 10.73
N ARG A 212 9.84 -2.54 11.68
CA ARG A 212 8.81 -1.49 11.58
C ARG A 212 9.39 -0.10 11.34
N ARG A 213 10.56 0.22 11.93
CA ARG A 213 11.25 1.51 11.77
C ARG A 213 11.64 1.78 10.31
N ASP A 214 12.01 0.75 9.58
CA ASP A 214 12.50 0.87 8.20
C ASP A 214 11.36 1.25 7.23
N ASP A 215 10.17 0.68 7.40
CA ASP A 215 8.98 1.10 6.66
C ASP A 215 8.59 2.55 6.99
N LEU A 216 8.68 2.97 8.26
CA LEU A 216 8.36 4.35 8.68
C LEU A 216 9.40 5.37 8.19
N GLU A 217 10.70 5.03 8.22
CA GLU A 217 11.75 5.89 7.67
C GLU A 217 11.55 6.07 6.16
N ALA A 218 11.14 5.02 5.46
CA ALA A 218 10.80 5.09 4.04
C ALA A 218 9.60 6.02 3.78
N VAL A 219 8.57 6.00 4.64
CA VAL A 219 7.48 7.00 4.59
C VAL A 219 8.05 8.41 4.72
N GLY A 220 8.95 8.66 5.67
CA GLY A 220 9.59 9.98 5.83
C GLY A 220 10.21 10.47 4.51
N TYR A 221 10.97 9.64 3.81
CA TYR A 221 11.55 10.01 2.52
C TYR A 221 10.50 10.22 1.42
N VAL A 222 9.42 9.46 1.42
CA VAL A 222 8.29 9.64 0.49
C VAL A 222 7.62 11.01 0.72
N LEU A 223 7.39 11.40 1.98
CA LEU A 223 6.81 12.71 2.30
C LEU A 223 7.71 13.87 1.84
N PHE A 224 9.04 13.77 2.03
CA PHE A 224 9.96 14.78 1.50
C PHE A 224 10.01 14.80 -0.03
N TYR A 225 9.90 13.65 -0.67
CA TYR A 225 9.76 13.59 -2.12
C TYR A 225 8.51 14.31 -2.60
N PHE A 226 7.38 14.15 -1.92
CA PHE A 226 6.13 14.85 -2.26
C PHE A 226 6.25 16.36 -2.11
N LEU A 227 6.87 16.85 -1.05
CA LEU A 227 7.00 18.29 -0.77
C LEU A 227 8.08 18.98 -1.63
N ASN A 228 9.20 18.29 -1.89
CA ASN A 228 10.34 18.86 -2.58
C ASN A 228 10.37 18.54 -4.09
N GLY A 229 9.60 17.53 -4.56
CA GLY A 229 9.62 17.04 -5.93
C GLY A 229 10.83 16.18 -6.27
N ASN A 230 11.85 16.17 -5.43
CA ASN A 230 13.05 15.35 -5.56
C ASN A 230 13.69 15.04 -4.20
N LEU A 231 14.69 14.15 -4.21
CA LEU A 231 15.54 13.86 -3.05
C LEU A 231 17.02 14.02 -3.46
N PRO A 232 17.92 14.44 -2.54
CA PRO A 232 19.32 14.75 -2.85
C PRO A 232 20.12 13.60 -3.49
N TRP A 233 19.63 12.36 -3.35
CA TRP A 233 20.23 11.15 -3.93
C TRP A 233 19.55 10.64 -5.20
N MET A 234 18.66 11.45 -5.82
CA MET A 234 18.05 11.15 -7.12
C MET A 234 18.91 11.68 -8.27
N GLY A 235 18.71 11.12 -9.47
CA GLY A 235 19.34 11.61 -10.71
C GLY A 235 20.84 11.30 -10.86
N MET A 236 21.45 10.54 -9.94
CA MET A 236 22.87 10.17 -10.05
C MET A 236 23.11 9.22 -11.21
N LYS A 237 24.01 9.59 -12.13
CA LYS A 237 24.41 8.78 -13.29
C LYS A 237 25.49 7.77 -12.86
N ILE A 238 25.09 6.61 -12.35
CA ILE A 238 25.99 5.54 -11.91
C ILE A 238 25.58 4.25 -12.62
N LYS A 239 26.55 3.59 -13.27
CA LYS A 239 26.29 2.39 -14.08
C LYS A 239 26.07 1.15 -13.21
N SER A 240 26.96 0.92 -12.23
CA SER A 240 26.86 -0.23 -11.31
C SER A 240 25.71 -0.04 -10.33
N LYS A 241 24.95 -1.12 -10.09
CA LYS A 241 23.85 -1.14 -9.11
C LYS A 241 24.40 -1.01 -7.67
N GLU A 242 25.49 -1.69 -7.40
CA GLU A 242 26.18 -1.73 -6.11
C GLU A 242 26.73 -0.34 -5.75
N ASP A 243 27.45 0.31 -6.68
CA ASP A 243 27.96 1.66 -6.48
C ASP A 243 26.85 2.69 -6.30
N ARG A 244 25.73 2.49 -7.02
CA ARG A 244 24.56 3.35 -6.85
C ARG A 244 23.98 3.23 -5.44
N ILE A 245 23.83 2.01 -4.89
CA ILE A 245 23.36 1.76 -3.53
C ILE A 245 24.30 2.42 -2.52
N LYS A 246 25.62 2.21 -2.67
CA LYS A 246 26.63 2.82 -1.81
C LYS A 246 26.56 4.35 -1.82
N LYS A 247 26.51 4.96 -3.00
CA LYS A 247 26.39 6.42 -3.13
C LYS A 247 25.08 6.99 -2.58
N ILE A 248 23.96 6.25 -2.70
CA ILE A 248 22.69 6.62 -2.07
C ILE A 248 22.85 6.60 -0.56
N LEU A 249 23.44 5.56 0.00
CA LEU A 249 23.72 5.44 1.44
C LEU A 249 24.58 6.59 1.95
N ASP A 250 25.73 6.84 1.28
CA ASP A 250 26.64 7.93 1.64
C ASP A 250 25.91 9.30 1.62
N LYS A 251 25.11 9.53 0.58
CA LYS A 251 24.35 10.77 0.43
C LYS A 251 23.26 10.91 1.52
N LYS A 252 22.55 9.81 1.87
CA LYS A 252 21.56 9.82 2.95
C LYS A 252 22.20 10.11 4.32
N LYS A 253 23.36 9.52 4.60
CA LYS A 253 24.12 9.79 5.84
C LYS A 253 24.66 11.21 5.88
N GLY A 254 25.19 11.70 4.76
CA GLY A 254 25.79 13.02 4.67
C GLY A 254 24.81 14.18 4.55
N THR A 255 23.52 13.92 4.25
CA THR A 255 22.50 14.98 4.17
C THR A 255 21.83 15.13 5.53
N SER A 256 21.93 16.31 6.14
CA SER A 256 21.25 16.57 7.41
C SER A 256 19.74 16.60 7.24
N ILE A 257 19.00 16.13 8.26
CA ILE A 257 17.53 16.20 8.24
C ILE A 257 17.07 17.66 8.19
N LYS A 258 17.80 18.58 8.85
CA LYS A 258 17.53 20.02 8.79
C LYS A 258 17.58 20.56 7.36
N GLU A 259 18.52 20.07 6.55
CA GLU A 259 18.62 20.45 5.13
C GLU A 259 17.44 19.91 4.31
N LEU A 260 17.06 18.63 4.52
CA LEU A 260 15.89 18.03 3.86
C LEU A 260 14.59 18.77 4.19
N CYS A 261 14.48 19.29 5.41
CA CYS A 261 13.29 19.95 5.93
C CYS A 261 13.29 21.48 5.78
N LYS A 262 14.26 22.04 5.04
CA LYS A 262 14.37 23.49 4.89
C LYS A 262 13.04 24.08 4.36
N ASN A 263 12.49 25.04 5.10
CA ASN A 263 11.22 25.72 4.79
C ASN A 263 9.98 24.80 4.85
N LEU A 264 10.07 23.63 5.50
CA LEU A 264 8.93 22.72 5.71
C LEU A 264 8.46 22.80 7.18
N PRO A 265 7.21 22.44 7.48
CA PRO A 265 6.71 22.34 8.85
C PRO A 265 7.56 21.38 9.69
N TYR A 266 7.70 21.74 10.98
CA TYR A 266 8.54 20.99 11.94
C TYR A 266 8.10 19.53 12.09
N GLU A 267 6.82 19.26 11.96
CA GLU A 267 6.19 17.94 12.12
C GLU A 267 6.79 16.89 11.17
N PHE A 268 7.15 17.29 9.93
CA PHE A 268 7.84 16.39 8.99
C PHE A 268 9.28 16.10 9.42
N ARG A 269 9.98 17.10 9.97
CA ARG A 269 11.32 16.94 10.50
C ARG A 269 11.32 16.00 11.70
N GLU A 270 10.45 16.26 12.67
CA GLU A 270 10.28 15.45 13.88
C GLU A 270 10.01 13.98 13.56
N PHE A 271 9.13 13.73 12.58
CA PHE A 271 8.81 12.37 12.12
C PHE A 271 10.05 11.64 11.60
N LEU A 272 10.85 12.26 10.72
CA LEU A 272 12.04 11.61 10.15
C LEU A 272 13.15 11.46 11.20
N GLU A 273 13.36 12.46 12.09
CA GLU A 273 14.31 12.36 13.20
C GLU A 273 13.94 11.20 14.13
N TYR A 274 12.66 11.09 14.47
CA TYR A 274 12.17 9.99 15.29
C TYR A 274 12.40 8.62 14.64
N THR A 275 12.01 8.44 13.37
CA THR A 275 12.11 7.14 12.69
C THR A 275 13.55 6.69 12.49
N ARG A 276 14.50 7.62 12.27
CA ARG A 276 15.93 7.33 12.19
C ARG A 276 16.56 6.91 13.51
N ASN A 277 16.02 7.39 14.64
CA ASN A 277 16.51 7.10 15.98
C ASN A 277 15.76 5.93 16.65
N LEU A 278 14.74 5.38 15.99
CA LEU A 278 13.94 4.29 16.53
C LEU A 278 14.76 3.00 16.58
N GLU A 279 14.76 2.33 17.72
CA GLU A 279 15.46 1.06 17.88
C GLU A 279 14.80 -0.07 17.08
N TYR A 280 15.58 -1.10 16.76
CA TYR A 280 15.14 -2.23 15.91
C TYR A 280 13.88 -2.92 16.44
N THR A 281 13.80 -3.12 17.76
CA THR A 281 12.69 -3.83 18.43
C THR A 281 11.62 -2.89 18.99
N GLU A 282 11.90 -1.58 19.02
CA GLU A 282 11.02 -0.60 19.65
C GLU A 282 9.66 -0.52 18.95
N GLU A 283 8.60 -0.34 19.74
CA GLU A 283 7.25 -0.13 19.23
C GLU A 283 7.07 1.33 18.79
N PRO A 284 6.77 1.58 17.49
CA PRO A 284 6.61 2.94 17.01
C PRO A 284 5.37 3.65 17.59
N LYS A 285 5.52 4.95 17.85
CA LYS A 285 4.47 5.82 18.39
C LYS A 285 3.55 6.35 17.28
N TYR A 286 2.89 5.46 16.55
CA TYR A 286 2.06 5.78 15.37
C TYR A 286 1.03 6.88 15.64
N ASP A 287 0.29 6.79 16.75
CA ASP A 287 -0.81 7.71 17.03
C ASP A 287 -0.32 9.13 17.34
N ILE A 288 0.85 9.28 17.93
CA ILE A 288 1.45 10.60 18.16
C ILE A 288 1.67 11.30 16.82
N PHE A 289 2.30 10.63 15.85
CA PHE A 289 2.58 11.24 14.55
C PHE A 289 1.33 11.42 13.69
N LYS A 290 0.36 10.50 13.77
CA LYS A 290 -0.95 10.72 13.15
C LYS A 290 -1.59 12.01 13.67
N ASN A 291 -1.62 12.19 14.99
CA ASN A 291 -2.18 13.39 15.62
C ASN A 291 -1.38 14.65 15.27
N ASN A 292 -0.04 14.58 15.18
CA ASN A 292 0.78 15.70 14.77
C ASN A 292 0.41 16.18 13.35
N PHE A 293 0.24 15.26 12.38
CA PHE A 293 -0.20 15.60 11.02
C PHE A 293 -1.66 16.06 10.95
N TYR A 294 -2.55 15.49 11.78
CA TYR A 294 -3.92 15.98 11.91
C TYR A 294 -3.94 17.43 12.42
N ASN A 295 -3.24 17.70 13.52
CA ASN A 295 -3.16 19.02 14.14
C ASN A 295 -2.45 20.04 13.25
N LEU A 296 -1.49 19.62 12.45
CA LEU A 296 -0.86 20.49 11.45
C LEU A 296 -1.89 21.04 10.47
N ILE A 297 -2.82 20.21 10.00
CA ILE A 297 -3.89 20.63 9.08
C ILE A 297 -4.92 21.50 9.83
N THR A 298 -5.47 21.00 10.91
CA THR A 298 -6.66 21.57 11.56
C THR A 298 -6.33 22.79 12.43
N ASN A 299 -5.28 22.72 13.22
CA ASN A 299 -4.96 23.75 14.21
C ASN A 299 -3.99 24.80 13.66
N LYS A 300 -2.93 24.36 12.93
CA LYS A 300 -1.89 25.28 12.45
C LYS A 300 -2.28 25.97 11.14
N TYR A 301 -2.82 25.21 10.19
CA TYR A 301 -3.27 25.77 8.90
C TYR A 301 -4.76 26.12 8.87
N GLN A 302 -5.52 25.77 9.92
CA GLN A 302 -6.97 26.00 10.02
C GLN A 302 -7.76 25.47 8.81
N GLU A 303 -7.30 24.37 8.24
CA GLU A 303 -7.93 23.70 7.11
C GLU A 303 -8.74 22.47 7.58
N LYS A 304 -9.70 22.05 6.76
CA LYS A 304 -10.50 20.85 7.04
C LYS A 304 -9.73 19.58 6.75
N PHE A 305 -9.91 18.57 7.61
CA PHE A 305 -9.45 17.21 7.38
C PHE A 305 -10.51 16.45 6.55
N ASP A 306 -10.57 16.73 5.24
CA ASP A 306 -11.70 16.43 4.36
C ASP A 306 -11.38 15.48 3.19
N TYR A 307 -10.17 14.94 3.16
CA TYR A 307 -9.67 14.10 2.05
C TYR A 307 -9.84 14.76 0.66
N ILE A 308 -9.75 16.09 0.60
CA ILE A 308 -9.63 16.86 -0.63
C ILE A 308 -8.14 17.07 -0.90
N TYR A 309 -7.67 16.56 -2.02
CA TYR A 309 -6.27 16.57 -2.42
C TYR A 309 -6.03 17.49 -3.62
N ASP A 310 -4.77 17.79 -3.90
CA ASP A 310 -4.35 18.62 -5.03
C ASP A 310 -4.85 18.13 -6.39
N TRP A 311 -5.16 16.85 -6.51
CA TRP A 311 -5.73 16.23 -7.73
C TRP A 311 -7.25 16.11 -7.73
N THR A 312 -7.93 16.52 -6.67
CA THR A 312 -9.39 16.43 -6.58
C THR A 312 -10.04 17.44 -7.53
N THR A 313 -10.80 16.96 -8.49
CA THR A 313 -11.42 17.80 -9.51
C THR A 313 -12.70 18.46 -9.00
N GLU A 314 -13.08 19.62 -9.60
CA GLU A 314 -14.36 20.29 -9.31
C GLU A 314 -15.58 19.36 -9.52
N ASN A 315 -15.51 18.51 -10.53
CA ASN A 315 -16.59 17.55 -10.79
C ASN A 315 -16.73 16.52 -9.68
N GLU A 316 -15.62 16.07 -9.08
CA GLU A 316 -15.64 15.18 -7.92
C GLU A 316 -16.19 15.89 -6.68
N LEU A 317 -15.83 17.16 -6.48
CA LEU A 317 -16.39 17.98 -5.39
C LEU A 317 -17.90 18.18 -5.56
N LYS A 318 -18.37 18.48 -6.78
CA LYS A 318 -19.80 18.59 -7.09
C LYS A 318 -20.55 17.28 -6.82
N LYS A 319 -19.97 16.14 -7.19
CA LYS A 319 -20.55 14.81 -6.93
C LYS A 319 -20.62 14.51 -5.42
N ARG A 320 -19.57 14.84 -4.64
CA ARG A 320 -19.55 14.69 -3.18
C ARG A 320 -20.65 15.55 -2.54
N LYS A 321 -20.77 16.83 -2.93
CA LYS A 321 -21.81 17.74 -2.46
C LYS A 321 -23.22 17.22 -2.79
N LYS A 322 -23.45 16.75 -4.03
CA LYS A 322 -24.76 16.21 -4.43
C LYS A 322 -25.13 14.96 -3.62
N LYS A 323 -24.18 14.03 -3.41
CA LYS A 323 -24.41 12.84 -2.57
C LYS A 323 -24.75 13.23 -1.13
N TYR A 324 -24.06 14.24 -0.59
CA TYR A 324 -24.33 14.76 0.74
C TYR A 324 -25.76 15.33 0.86
N ILE A 325 -26.18 16.18 -0.08
CA ILE A 325 -27.52 16.77 -0.11
C ILE A 325 -28.60 15.67 -0.24
N ASN A 326 -28.38 14.66 -1.10
CA ASN A 326 -29.33 13.56 -1.22
C ASN A 326 -29.44 12.75 0.07
N ASN A 327 -28.34 12.46 0.75
CA ASN A 327 -28.36 11.77 2.03
C ASN A 327 -29.07 12.58 3.15
N LEU A 328 -28.96 13.93 3.11
CA LEU A 328 -29.71 14.81 4.03
C LEU A 328 -31.20 14.80 3.75
N ASN A 329 -31.59 14.74 2.47
CA ASN A 329 -33.00 14.69 2.07
C ASN A 329 -33.66 13.33 2.36
N ASP A 330 -32.87 12.25 2.32
CA ASP A 330 -33.34 10.88 2.63
C ASP A 330 -33.41 10.61 4.16
N ASN A 331 -32.67 11.37 4.96
CA ASN A 331 -32.63 11.25 6.42
C ASN A 331 -32.92 12.64 7.03
N ASN A 332 -34.11 12.80 7.63
CA ASN A 332 -34.49 13.99 8.42
C ASN A 332 -33.64 14.18 9.70
N ASP A 333 -32.39 13.77 9.73
CA ASP A 333 -31.49 13.84 10.89
C ASP A 333 -30.27 14.74 10.58
N GLU A 334 -30.28 15.96 11.13
CA GLU A 334 -29.19 16.96 11.04
C GLU A 334 -27.87 16.49 11.70
N ASN A 335 -27.84 15.31 12.32
CA ASN A 335 -26.72 14.82 13.15
C ASN A 335 -25.78 13.80 12.45
N HIS A 336 -25.83 13.63 11.14
CA HIS A 336 -25.10 12.50 10.51
C HIS A 336 -23.59 12.74 10.34
N TYR A 337 -23.12 13.99 10.23
CA TYR A 337 -21.68 14.29 10.11
C TYR A 337 -20.95 14.21 11.44
N GLU A 338 -21.57 14.70 12.50
CA GLU A 338 -21.06 14.51 13.86
C GLU A 338 -21.05 13.01 14.22
N LYS A 339 -22.05 12.24 13.76
CA LYS A 339 -22.13 10.78 13.97
C LYS A 339 -21.11 9.98 13.12
N GLU A 340 -20.73 10.40 11.89
CA GLU A 340 -19.63 9.74 11.14
C GLU A 340 -18.27 10.08 11.75
N GLU A 341 -18.00 11.33 12.14
CA GLU A 341 -16.80 11.66 12.92
C GLU A 341 -16.81 10.97 14.29
N GLU A 342 -17.94 10.90 14.94
CA GLU A 342 -18.12 10.20 16.21
C GLU A 342 -18.11 8.67 16.04
N SER A 343 -18.63 8.13 14.94
CA SER A 343 -18.51 6.70 14.64
C SER A 343 -17.10 6.28 14.28
N ILE A 344 -16.34 7.12 13.59
CA ILE A 344 -14.89 6.90 13.33
C ILE A 344 -14.12 7.03 14.64
N LYS A 345 -14.39 8.05 15.48
CA LYS A 345 -13.83 8.17 16.83
C LYS A 345 -14.26 7.01 17.74
N ASN A 346 -15.53 6.59 17.68
CA ASN A 346 -16.06 5.49 18.50
C ASN A 346 -15.54 4.12 18.02
N ILE A 347 -15.27 3.91 16.74
CA ILE A 347 -14.57 2.73 16.22
C ILE A 347 -13.12 2.74 16.70
N GLU A 348 -12.42 3.88 16.66
CA GLU A 348 -11.06 4.02 17.20
C GLU A 348 -11.03 3.86 18.73
N ILE A 349 -12.03 4.39 19.46
CA ILE A 349 -12.19 4.23 20.91
C ILE A 349 -12.54 2.78 21.29
N LYS A 350 -13.43 2.10 20.56
CA LYS A 350 -13.73 0.67 20.78
C LYS A 350 -12.54 -0.23 20.48
N ILE A 351 -11.78 0.06 19.44
CA ILE A 351 -10.53 -0.66 19.16
C ILE A 351 -9.51 -0.42 20.29
N ASN A 352 -9.40 0.81 20.79
CA ASN A 352 -8.48 1.15 21.87
C ASN A 352 -8.94 0.61 23.25
N LEU A 353 -10.23 0.52 23.52
CA LEU A 353 -10.78 -0.07 24.75
C LEU A 353 -10.60 -1.60 24.74
N ASN A 354 -10.92 -2.28 23.65
CA ASN A 354 -10.64 -3.71 23.51
C ASN A 354 -9.15 -4.07 23.63
N MET A 355 -8.26 -3.14 23.24
CA MET A 355 -6.81 -3.31 23.43
C MET A 355 -6.33 -3.03 24.86
N LYS A 356 -7.08 -2.24 25.66
CA LYS A 356 -6.77 -2.02 27.08
C LYS A 356 -7.27 -3.16 27.97
N GLU A 357 -8.42 -3.77 27.66
CA GLU A 357 -8.96 -4.91 28.41
C GLU A 357 -8.10 -6.18 28.25
N VAL A 358 -7.41 -6.36 27.11
CA VAL A 358 -6.47 -7.49 26.89
C VAL A 358 -5.17 -7.34 27.70
N LYS A 359 -4.82 -6.13 28.19
CA LYS A 359 -3.61 -5.88 29.00
C LYS A 359 -3.83 -5.91 30.51
N GLY A 360 -5.03 -6.14 30.97
CA GLY A 360 -5.42 -5.90 32.38
C GLY A 360 -6.02 -7.06 33.17
N ASN A 361 -5.98 -8.29 32.70
CA ASN A 361 -6.48 -9.40 33.51
C ASN A 361 -5.56 -10.62 33.44
N ASP A 362 -4.88 -10.84 34.58
CA ASP A 362 -4.34 -12.13 34.99
C ASP A 362 -5.47 -13.19 35.05
N LEU A 363 -5.14 -14.37 34.59
CA LEU A 363 -5.94 -15.57 34.63
C LEU A 363 -6.29 -15.92 36.07
N THR A 364 -7.55 -15.78 36.48
CA THR A 364 -8.29 -16.79 37.30
C THR A 364 -9.73 -16.37 37.53
N ASN A 365 -10.65 -17.31 37.16
CA ASN A 365 -12.03 -17.49 37.67
C ASN A 365 -13.07 -16.37 37.50
N SER A 366 -13.99 -16.50 36.57
CA SER A 366 -15.40 -16.84 36.80
C SER A 366 -16.28 -16.53 35.59
N LEU A 367 -16.74 -17.61 34.96
CA LEU A 367 -17.92 -17.60 34.09
C LEU A 367 -19.17 -17.49 34.96
N SER A 368 -19.87 -16.36 34.91
CA SER A 368 -21.33 -16.35 35.09
C SER A 368 -21.94 -14.97 34.80
N HIS A 369 -22.93 -14.99 33.90
CA HIS A 369 -24.01 -14.03 33.71
C HIS A 369 -23.73 -12.66 33.08
N ILE A 370 -23.91 -12.58 31.74
CA ILE A 370 -24.54 -11.45 31.09
C ILE A 370 -25.52 -11.98 30.01
N LYS A 371 -26.80 -11.78 30.23
CA LYS A 371 -27.88 -11.93 29.24
C LYS A 371 -27.77 -10.73 28.27
N VAL A 372 -27.64 -10.99 26.98
CA VAL A 372 -27.87 -10.00 25.93
C VAL A 372 -28.94 -10.56 24.99
N GLY A 373 -29.93 -9.70 24.74
CA GLY A 373 -31.12 -10.01 23.99
C GLY A 373 -30.88 -10.54 22.58
N SER A 374 -31.70 -11.49 22.24
CA SER A 374 -31.82 -12.16 20.96
C SER A 374 -32.17 -11.20 19.81
N ASN A 375 -31.40 -11.26 18.69
CA ASN A 375 -32.00 -11.54 17.38
C ASN A 375 -30.90 -11.74 16.31
N ILE A 376 -30.99 -12.91 15.68
CA ILE A 376 -30.42 -13.34 14.40
C ILE A 376 -28.91 -13.56 14.36
N ILE A 377 -28.51 -14.77 14.71
CA ILE A 377 -27.28 -15.39 14.19
C ILE A 377 -27.67 -16.76 13.63
N ASN A 378 -27.63 -16.89 12.31
CA ASN A 378 -27.65 -18.19 11.66
C ASN A 378 -26.30 -18.88 11.88
N THR A 379 -26.39 -19.97 12.59
CA THR A 379 -25.30 -20.86 13.00
C THR A 379 -24.72 -21.57 11.77
N ILE A 380 -23.44 -21.32 11.46
CA ILE A 380 -22.66 -22.23 10.63
C ILE A 380 -21.74 -23.01 11.58
N ASN A 381 -22.03 -24.29 11.75
CA ASN A 381 -21.18 -25.24 12.45
C ASN A 381 -19.88 -25.48 11.65
N ILE A 382 -18.77 -25.00 12.17
CA ILE A 382 -17.44 -25.42 11.71
C ILE A 382 -16.87 -26.35 12.76
N LYS A 383 -16.81 -27.64 12.43
CA LYS A 383 -16.03 -28.62 13.18
C LYS A 383 -14.54 -28.25 13.09
N GLU A 384 -13.95 -28.11 14.26
CA GLU A 384 -12.52 -27.91 14.45
C GLU A 384 -11.72 -29.06 13.81
N ASN A 385 -10.82 -28.73 12.90
CA ASN A 385 -9.61 -29.53 12.64
C ASN A 385 -8.39 -28.64 12.89
N LYS A 386 -7.88 -28.71 14.12
CA LYS A 386 -6.55 -28.21 14.49
C LYS A 386 -5.49 -29.02 13.76
N LYS A 387 -4.85 -28.44 12.76
CA LYS A 387 -3.45 -28.73 12.42
C LYS A 387 -2.74 -27.41 12.20
N ILE A 388 -1.97 -27.00 13.19
CA ILE A 388 -1.03 -25.89 13.14
C ILE A 388 0.09 -26.32 12.20
N MET A 389 0.18 -25.70 11.03
CA MET A 389 1.32 -25.87 10.12
C MET A 389 2.39 -24.83 10.43
N ASP A 390 3.59 -25.29 10.65
CA ASP A 390 4.79 -24.49 10.86
C ASP A 390 5.20 -23.75 9.57
N ASN A 391 5.53 -22.46 9.70
CA ASN A 391 5.80 -21.57 8.56
C ASN A 391 7.15 -21.81 7.86
N ASP A 392 8.01 -22.67 8.39
CA ASP A 392 9.23 -23.08 7.69
C ASP A 392 8.94 -24.09 6.57
N ASP A 393 7.77 -24.75 6.61
CA ASP A 393 7.29 -25.68 5.59
C ASP A 393 6.59 -24.98 4.40
N ILE A 394 6.23 -23.68 4.53
CA ILE A 394 5.56 -22.93 3.45
C ILE A 394 6.53 -22.58 2.31
N ILE A 395 7.83 -22.60 2.56
CA ILE A 395 8.86 -22.34 1.53
C ILE A 395 9.13 -23.60 0.67
N ASN A 396 8.78 -24.80 1.15
CA ASN A 396 9.12 -26.05 0.47
C ASN A 396 7.93 -26.96 0.10
N ASN A 397 6.71 -26.67 0.52
CA ASN A 397 5.56 -27.51 0.19
C ASN A 397 4.59 -26.80 -0.77
N LYS A 398 4.41 -27.42 -1.94
CA LYS A 398 3.39 -27.09 -2.94
C LYS A 398 2.01 -27.27 -2.32
N VAL A 399 1.41 -26.20 -1.82
CA VAL A 399 0.00 -26.19 -1.42
C VAL A 399 -0.85 -26.02 -2.67
N TYR A 400 -1.42 -27.12 -3.14
CA TYR A 400 -2.48 -27.11 -4.16
C TYR A 400 -3.76 -26.60 -3.52
N LEU A 401 -4.06 -25.29 -3.70
CA LEU A 401 -5.42 -24.79 -3.46
C LEU A 401 -6.28 -25.19 -4.66
N LYS A 402 -7.04 -26.28 -4.50
CA LYS A 402 -8.14 -26.59 -5.41
C LYS A 402 -9.13 -25.43 -5.36
N CYS A 403 -9.39 -24.81 -6.51
CA CYS A 403 -10.52 -23.91 -6.71
C CYS A 403 -11.81 -24.67 -6.36
N CYS A 404 -12.41 -24.39 -5.20
CA CYS A 404 -13.82 -24.68 -5.00
C CYS A 404 -14.62 -23.64 -5.77
N ILE A 405 -15.17 -24.06 -6.92
CA ILE A 405 -16.23 -23.39 -7.62
C ILE A 405 -17.53 -23.71 -6.84
N MET A 406 -18.12 -22.75 -6.20
CA MET A 406 -19.58 -22.67 -6.05
C MET A 406 -20.02 -21.28 -6.45
#